data_c326dabd3ae88ca113d530e24e97fcd1
#
_entry.id   c326dabd3ae88ca113d530e24e97fcd1
#
_cell.length_a   1.000
_cell.length_b   1.000
_cell.length_c   1.000
_cell.angle_alpha   90.00
_cell.angle_beta   90.00
_cell.angle_gamma   90.00
#
_symmetry.space_group_name_H-M   'P 1'
#
loop_
_entity.id
_entity.type
_entity.pdbx_description
1 polymer ?
#
loop_
_entity_poly.entity_id
_entity_poly.type
_entity_poly.pdbx_seq_one_letter_code
_entity_poly.pdbx_strand_id
1 'polypeptide(L)' 'FMKYNYQYDEQKRMTESEAMKWNSISNKWENDMCIRYEYKGKSVTTTYYKWNKKKATYVLVPEMTVTMDNTNM' A
#
# COMPACT_ATOMS: atom_id res chain seq x y z
N PHE A 1 15.47 -4.55 8.76
CA PHE A 1 15.41 -4.59 7.31
C PHE A 1 13.98 -4.45 6.81
N MET A 2 13.81 -3.76 5.69
CA MET A 2 12.52 -3.58 5.03
C MET A 2 12.57 -4.17 3.63
N LYS A 3 11.43 -4.67 3.19
CA LYS A 3 11.28 -5.22 1.85
C LYS A 3 10.03 -4.61 1.23
N TYR A 4 10.12 -4.21 -0.04
CA TYR A 4 9.00 -3.58 -0.74
C TYR A 4 8.61 -4.39 -1.96
N ASN A 5 7.32 -4.63 -2.12
CA ASN A 5 6.76 -5.30 -3.28
C ASN A 5 5.81 -4.34 -3.97
N TYR A 6 5.88 -4.29 -5.30
CA TYR A 6 5.08 -3.36 -6.09
C TYR A 6 4.26 -4.12 -7.12
N GLN A 7 3.06 -3.64 -7.39
CA GLN A 7 2.22 -4.16 -8.46
C GLN A 7 1.84 -3.04 -9.41
N TYR A 8 1.70 -3.38 -10.68
CA TYR A 8 1.43 -2.42 -11.75
C TYR A 8 0.26 -2.91 -12.59
N ASP A 9 -0.47 -1.95 -13.20
CA ASP A 9 -1.55 -2.29 -14.13
C ASP A 9 -1.01 -2.45 -15.55
N GLU A 10 -1.92 -2.66 -16.51
CA GLU A 10 -1.54 -2.85 -17.92
C GLU A 10 -0.88 -1.62 -18.52
N GLN A 11 -1.11 -0.45 -17.95
CA GLN A 11 -0.52 0.80 -18.42
C GLN A 11 0.76 1.13 -17.65
N LYS A 12 1.28 0.18 -16.89
CA LYS A 12 2.52 0.33 -16.10
C LYS A 12 2.41 1.37 -14.99
N ARG A 13 1.19 1.63 -14.53
CA ARG A 13 0.97 2.50 -13.37
C ARG A 13 0.96 1.65 -12.11
N MET A 14 1.62 2.14 -11.05
CA MET A 14 1.65 1.41 -9.79
C MET A 14 0.27 1.36 -9.17
N THR A 15 -0.21 0.16 -8.88
CA THR A 15 -1.52 -0.05 -8.25
C THR A 15 -1.42 -0.41 -6.78
N GLU A 16 -0.29 -0.94 -6.36
CA GLU A 16 -0.11 -1.34 -4.98
C GLU A 16 1.37 -1.31 -4.60
N SER A 17 1.63 -0.88 -3.37
CA SER A 17 2.95 -0.92 -2.76
C SER A 17 2.80 -1.57 -1.39
N GLU A 18 3.50 -2.66 -1.17
CA GLU A 18 3.45 -3.39 0.09
C GLU A 18 4.82 -3.33 0.77
N ALA A 19 4.83 -2.95 2.04
CA ALA A 19 6.04 -2.93 2.85
C ALA A 19 6.01 -4.09 3.83
N MET A 20 7.13 -4.81 3.90
CA MET A 20 7.31 -5.90 4.85
C MET A 20 8.53 -5.62 5.70
N LYS A 21 8.50 -6.06 6.93
CA LYS A 21 9.64 -5.90 7.84
C LYS A 21 10.15 -7.26 8.31
N TRP A 22 11.44 -7.33 8.57
CA TRP A 22 12.06 -8.55 9.04
C TRP A 22 11.86 -8.70 10.55
N ASN A 23 11.38 -9.88 10.95
CA ASN A 23 11.27 -10.23 12.36
C ASN A 23 12.42 -11.18 12.71
N SER A 24 13.39 -10.68 13.45
CA SER A 24 14.59 -11.46 13.79
C SER A 24 14.31 -12.57 14.82
N ILE A 25 13.22 -12.44 15.58
CA ILE A 25 12.84 -13.46 16.55
C ILE A 25 12.25 -14.69 15.86
N SER A 26 11.29 -14.46 14.96
CA SER A 26 10.67 -15.55 14.19
C SER A 26 11.47 -15.92 12.96
N ASN A 27 12.44 -15.11 12.59
CA ASN A 27 13.34 -15.33 11.46
C ASN A 27 12.58 -15.39 10.13
N LYS A 28 11.66 -14.46 9.93
CA LYS A 28 10.87 -14.40 8.70
C LYS A 28 10.35 -12.99 8.42
N TRP A 29 9.90 -12.77 7.19
CA TRP A 29 9.30 -11.52 6.77
C TRP A 29 7.86 -11.45 7.26
N GLU A 30 7.44 -10.26 7.73
CA GLU A 30 6.08 -10.02 8.17
C GLU A 30 5.50 -8.83 7.44
N ASN A 31 4.20 -8.89 7.17
CA ASN A 31 3.49 -7.77 6.58
C ASN A 31 3.49 -6.59 7.55
N ASP A 32 3.63 -5.38 7.01
CA ASP A 32 3.64 -4.16 7.82
C ASP A 32 2.59 -3.18 7.31
N MET A 33 2.67 -2.82 6.03
CA MET A 33 1.84 -1.76 5.48
C MET A 33 1.57 -2.02 4.00
N CYS A 34 0.41 -1.56 3.54
CA CYS A 34 0.05 -1.65 2.13
C CYS A 34 -0.57 -0.32 1.69
N ILE A 35 -0.17 0.15 0.53
CA ILE A 35 -0.71 1.35 -0.07
C ILE A 35 -1.31 0.97 -1.42
N ARG A 36 -2.57 1.33 -1.64
CA ARG A 36 -3.24 1.07 -2.91
C ARG A 36 -3.52 2.37 -3.64
N TYR A 37 -3.37 2.34 -4.94
CA TYR A 37 -3.56 3.50 -5.80
C TYR A 37 -4.70 3.21 -6.78
N GLU A 38 -5.71 4.07 -6.80
CA GLU A 38 -6.81 3.98 -7.74
C GLU A 38 -6.78 5.18 -8.67
N TYR A 39 -6.81 4.92 -9.97
CA TYR A 39 -6.77 5.96 -10.98
C TYR A 39 -8.15 6.10 -11.62
N LYS A 40 -8.71 7.31 -11.55
CA LYS A 40 -10.01 7.62 -12.16
C LYS A 40 -9.88 8.94 -12.92
N GLY A 41 -9.80 8.86 -14.25
CA GLY A 41 -9.57 10.05 -15.05
C GLY A 41 -8.29 10.73 -14.64
N LYS A 42 -8.40 11.97 -14.14
CA LYS A 42 -7.24 12.75 -13.69
C LYS A 42 -7.03 12.67 -12.17
N SER A 43 -7.79 11.82 -11.49
CA SER A 43 -7.70 11.69 -10.05
C SER A 43 -6.98 10.42 -9.66
N VAL A 44 -6.18 10.50 -8.58
CA VAL A 44 -5.52 9.35 -7.99
C VAL A 44 -5.90 9.31 -6.51
N THR A 45 -6.51 8.20 -6.09
CA THR A 45 -6.82 7.99 -4.68
C THR A 45 -5.79 7.05 -4.09
N THR A 46 -5.12 7.49 -3.05
CA THR A 46 -4.12 6.71 -2.33
C THR A 46 -4.73 6.25 -1.02
N THR A 47 -4.86 4.93 -0.83
CA THR A 47 -5.47 4.36 0.35
C THR A 47 -4.42 3.58 1.13
N TYR A 48 -4.30 3.87 2.42
CA TYR A 48 -3.32 3.24 3.31
C TYR A 48 -3.97 2.18 4.16
N TYR A 49 -3.27 1.03 4.26
CA TYR A 49 -3.69 -0.09 5.10
C TYR A 49 -2.52 -0.49 6.00
N LYS A 50 -2.83 -0.85 7.24
CA LYS A 50 -1.83 -1.34 8.18
C LYS A 50 -2.14 -2.78 8.53
N TRP A 51 -1.10 -3.61 8.65
CA TRP A 51 -1.28 -5.00 9.00
C TRP A 51 -1.69 -5.15 10.46
N ASN A 52 -2.75 -5.91 10.70
CA ASN A 52 -3.22 -6.23 12.04
C ASN A 52 -2.90 -7.69 12.32
N LYS A 53 -1.97 -7.94 13.24
CA LYS A 53 -1.51 -9.29 13.54
C LYS A 53 -2.59 -10.16 14.16
N LYS A 54 -3.46 -9.58 14.98
CA LYS A 54 -4.52 -10.33 15.65
C LYS A 54 -5.57 -10.83 14.66
N LYS A 55 -5.89 -10.01 13.67
CA LYS A 55 -6.88 -10.36 12.66
C LYS A 55 -6.27 -11.03 11.44
N ALA A 56 -4.93 -11.02 11.33
CA ALA A 56 -4.19 -11.52 10.18
C ALA A 56 -4.72 -10.93 8.86
N THR A 57 -4.96 -9.63 8.85
CA THR A 57 -5.44 -8.93 7.66
C THR A 57 -5.01 -7.46 7.71
N TYR A 58 -5.09 -6.80 6.57
CA TYR A 58 -4.86 -5.36 6.50
C TYR A 58 -6.11 -4.61 6.94
N VAL A 59 -5.90 -3.53 7.68
CA VAL A 59 -6.96 -2.67 8.18
C VAL A 59 -6.77 -1.27 7.61
N LEU A 60 -7.86 -0.69 7.10
CA LEU A 60 -7.85 0.65 6.53
C LEU A 60 -7.45 1.71 7.57
N VAL A 61 -6.61 2.65 7.14
CA VAL A 61 -6.22 3.80 7.95
C VAL A 61 -6.84 5.05 7.29
N PRO A 62 -8.08 5.42 7.67
CA PRO A 62 -8.82 6.48 6.96
C PRO A 62 -8.14 7.84 6.96
N GLU A 63 -7.50 8.21 8.07
CA GLU A 63 -6.86 9.51 8.18
C GLU A 63 -5.65 9.69 7.26
N MET A 64 -5.15 8.61 6.67
CA MET A 64 -4.04 8.66 5.73
C MET A 64 -4.48 8.46 4.29
N THR A 65 -5.77 8.30 4.04
CA THR A 65 -6.30 8.15 2.70
C THR A 65 -6.44 9.51 2.04
N VAL A 66 -5.85 9.69 0.87
CA VAL A 66 -5.80 10.97 0.18
C VAL A 66 -6.20 10.79 -1.28
N THR A 67 -7.06 11.70 -1.76
CA THR A 67 -7.39 11.79 -3.17
C THR A 67 -6.74 13.04 -3.75
N MET A 68 -5.99 12.88 -4.82
CA MET A 68 -5.32 13.98 -5.49
C MET A 68 -5.79 14.08 -6.93
N ASP A 69 -6.18 15.29 -7.32
CA ASP A 69 -6.53 15.59 -8.71
C ASP A 69 -5.28 16.06 -9.44
N ASN A 70 -5.02 15.44 -10.57
CA ASN A 70 -3.86 15.79 -11.38
C ASN A 70 -4.30 16.61 -12.58
N THR A 71 -4.66 17.86 -12.30
CA THR A 71 -5.23 18.74 -13.32
C THR A 71 -4.21 19.30 -14.30
N ASN A 72 -2.93 19.09 -14.04
CA ASN A 72 -1.86 19.59 -14.91
C ASN A 72 -1.36 18.55 -15.90
N MET A 73 -2.04 17.45 -16.01
CA MET A 73 -1.70 16.41 -16.98
C MET A 73 -2.47 16.50 -18.24
#